data_452644179f363dd9c3f8ce773574ec3e
#
_entry.id   452644179f363dd9c3f8ce773574ec3e
#
_cell.length_a   1.000
_cell.length_b   1.000
_cell.length_c   1.000
_cell.angle_alpha   90.00
_cell.angle_beta   90.00
_cell.angle_gamma   90.00
#
_symmetry.space_group_name_H-M   'P 1'
#
loop_
_entity.id
_entity.type
_entity.pdbx_description
1 polymer ?
#
loop_
_entity_poly.entity_id
_entity_poly.type
_entity_poly.pdbx_seq_one_letter_code
_entity_poly.pdbx_strand_id
1 'polypeptide(L)'
;ITIAEVEGSTRGLVIAPDIFGLRPLFTDMVERLATEWGMTTVAVEPFPGRELGPDLEPRYAAVPTLADDVVLGDLVAAAERTGCDSVGLIGFCMGGMYCFKAASTGRFDRIASFYGMIRLPEPWRSPGQGEPLDLVVADPGSVLAVIGELDPYTPPDAVVDLEATGVETLRFSEAEHGFAHDSSRPSH
;
A
#
# COMPACT_ATOMS: atom_id res chain seq x y z
N ILE A 1 -11.07 0.36 10.12
CA ILE A 1 -9.67 0.61 10.50
C ILE A 1 -9.33 -0.14 11.77
N THR A 2 -8.05 -0.49 11.93
CA THR A 2 -7.44 -0.97 13.17
C THR A 2 -6.36 0.03 13.57
N ILE A 3 -6.22 0.34 14.86
CA ILE A 3 -5.25 1.32 15.37
C ILE A 3 -4.56 0.78 16.63
N ALA A 4 -3.25 1.01 16.73
CA ALA A 4 -2.47 0.88 17.96
C ALA A 4 -1.83 2.24 18.27
N GLU A 5 -2.29 2.87 19.34
CA GLU A 5 -1.81 4.16 19.79
C GLU A 5 -0.55 4.00 20.64
N VAL A 6 0.42 4.89 20.43
CA VAL A 6 1.65 4.96 21.23
C VAL A 6 1.68 6.33 21.92
N GLU A 7 1.58 6.31 23.24
CA GLU A 7 1.56 7.53 24.04
C GLU A 7 2.84 8.37 23.84
N GLY A 8 2.65 9.63 23.52
CA GLY A 8 3.74 10.58 23.26
C GLY A 8 4.45 10.38 21.92
N SER A 9 3.95 9.51 21.03
CA SER A 9 4.51 9.38 19.70
C SER A 9 4.30 10.67 18.90
N THR A 10 5.36 11.12 18.22
CA THR A 10 5.31 12.25 17.27
C THR A 10 5.27 11.78 15.81
N ARG A 11 5.34 10.47 15.60
CA ARG A 11 5.35 9.85 14.27
C ARG A 11 4.23 8.84 14.14
N GLY A 12 3.51 8.90 13.02
CA GLY A 12 2.46 7.98 12.65
C GLY A 12 2.88 7.05 11.52
N LEU A 13 2.21 5.92 11.44
CA LEU A 13 2.33 4.97 10.33
C LEU A 13 0.94 4.55 9.86
N VAL A 14 0.71 4.64 8.56
CA VAL A 14 -0.48 4.06 7.93
C VAL A 14 -0.10 2.81 7.17
N ILE A 15 -0.90 1.77 7.28
CA ILE A 15 -0.75 0.50 6.54
C ILE A 15 -1.91 0.38 5.56
N ALA A 16 -1.57 0.24 4.27
CA ALA A 16 -2.50 -0.12 3.21
C ALA A 16 -2.38 -1.63 2.94
N PRO A 17 -3.35 -2.46 3.38
CA PRO A 17 -3.31 -3.90 3.21
C PRO A 17 -3.34 -4.35 1.75
N ASP A 18 -3.05 -5.62 1.54
CA ASP A 18 -3.29 -6.29 0.27
C ASP A 18 -4.80 -6.42 -0.02
N ILE A 19 -5.13 -7.02 -1.15
CA ILE A 19 -6.52 -7.20 -1.62
C ILE A 19 -7.43 -7.97 -0.63
N PHE A 20 -6.83 -8.74 0.29
CA PHE A 20 -7.61 -9.46 1.30
C PHE A 20 -8.03 -8.59 2.49
N GLY A 21 -7.56 -7.36 2.57
CA GLY A 21 -7.98 -6.38 3.57
C GLY A 21 -7.53 -6.70 4.99
N LEU A 22 -8.23 -6.10 5.95
CA LEU A 22 -7.94 -6.31 7.37
C LEU A 22 -8.28 -7.75 7.78
N ARG A 23 -7.27 -8.43 8.28
CA ARG A 23 -7.32 -9.78 8.84
C ARG A 23 -6.24 -9.89 9.93
N PRO A 24 -6.17 -10.99 10.72
CA PRO A 24 -5.18 -11.12 11.81
C PRO A 24 -3.76 -10.73 11.41
N LEU A 25 -3.32 -11.08 10.19
CA LEU A 25 -2.01 -10.68 9.66
C LEU A 25 -1.74 -9.17 9.79
N PHE A 26 -2.72 -8.33 9.41
CA PHE A 26 -2.53 -6.87 9.44
C PHE A 26 -2.85 -6.26 10.81
N THR A 27 -3.79 -6.84 11.57
CA THR A 27 -4.05 -6.38 12.93
C THR A 27 -2.85 -6.64 13.84
N ASP A 28 -2.22 -7.82 13.73
CA ASP A 28 -1.01 -8.16 14.47
C ASP A 28 0.18 -7.29 14.01
N MET A 29 0.27 -6.99 12.70
CA MET A 29 1.29 -6.08 12.17
C MET A 29 1.15 -4.67 12.75
N VAL A 30 -0.07 -4.14 12.89
CA VAL A 30 -0.34 -2.83 13.52
C VAL A 30 0.20 -2.80 14.94
N GLU A 31 -0.11 -3.79 15.76
CA GLU A 31 0.34 -3.86 17.15
C GLU A 31 1.86 -4.02 17.25
N ARG A 32 2.43 -4.89 16.41
CA ARG A 32 3.87 -5.17 16.38
C ARG A 32 4.65 -3.93 15.95
N LEU A 33 4.29 -3.28 14.85
CA LEU A 33 5.02 -2.11 14.35
C LEU A 33 4.85 -0.90 15.27
N ALA A 34 3.67 -0.72 15.87
CA ALA A 34 3.49 0.32 16.89
C ALA A 34 4.47 0.12 18.06
N THR A 35 4.61 -1.11 18.54
CA THR A 35 5.51 -1.45 19.65
C THR A 35 6.99 -1.33 19.26
N GLU A 36 7.39 -1.92 18.13
CA GLU A 36 8.78 -2.00 17.69
C GLU A 36 9.34 -0.65 17.25
N TRP A 37 8.53 0.17 16.59
CA TRP A 37 8.98 1.43 16.01
C TRP A 37 8.58 2.66 16.84
N GLY A 38 7.76 2.46 17.87
CA GLY A 38 7.28 3.55 18.72
C GLY A 38 6.42 4.56 17.92
N MET A 39 5.64 4.09 16.95
CA MET A 39 4.82 4.91 16.06
C MET A 39 3.35 4.55 16.25
N THR A 40 2.47 5.54 16.44
CA THR A 40 1.03 5.28 16.36
C THR A 40 0.68 4.74 14.98
N THR A 41 0.19 3.50 14.93
CA THR A 41 0.02 2.76 13.67
C THR A 41 -1.46 2.50 13.38
N VAL A 42 -1.89 2.77 12.15
CA VAL A 42 -3.28 2.58 11.68
C VAL A 42 -3.28 1.75 10.40
N ALA A 43 -4.13 0.73 10.32
CA ALA A 43 -4.38 0.02 9.06
C ALA A 43 -5.81 0.26 8.56
N VAL A 44 -5.97 0.39 7.24
CA VAL A 44 -7.24 0.75 6.57
C VAL A 44 -7.84 -0.44 5.86
N GLU A 45 -9.14 -0.70 6.06
CA GLU A 45 -9.87 -1.70 5.26
C GLU A 45 -10.09 -1.16 3.84
N PRO A 46 -9.60 -1.84 2.78
CA PRO A 46 -9.76 -1.37 1.42
C PRO A 46 -11.19 -1.49 0.87
N PHE A 47 -12.03 -2.34 1.48
CA PHE A 47 -13.42 -2.56 1.07
C PHE A 47 -14.38 -2.33 2.24
N PRO A 48 -14.47 -1.11 2.80
CA PRO A 48 -15.26 -0.86 4.00
C PRO A 48 -16.74 -1.20 3.80
N GLY A 49 -17.30 -1.93 4.76
CA GLY A 49 -18.72 -2.32 4.76
C GLY A 49 -19.09 -3.44 3.77
N ARG A 50 -18.11 -4.08 3.11
CA ARG A 50 -18.36 -5.19 2.19
C ARG A 50 -17.94 -6.53 2.79
N GLU A 51 -18.82 -7.51 2.72
CA GLU A 51 -18.56 -8.90 3.11
C GLU A 51 -18.16 -9.71 1.89
N LEU A 52 -16.88 -9.66 1.51
CA LEU A 52 -16.36 -10.30 0.29
C LEU A 52 -15.82 -11.73 0.53
N GLY A 53 -15.85 -12.20 1.78
CA GLY A 53 -15.32 -13.51 2.13
C GLY A 53 -13.79 -13.63 2.03
N PRO A 54 -13.24 -14.85 2.18
CA PRO A 54 -11.81 -15.10 2.15
C PRO A 54 -11.25 -15.32 0.74
N ASP A 55 -12.11 -15.54 -0.27
CA ASP A 55 -11.69 -15.90 -1.63
C ASP A 55 -11.22 -14.68 -2.42
N LEU A 56 -10.31 -14.92 -3.36
CA LEU A 56 -9.73 -13.87 -4.19
C LEU A 56 -10.73 -13.30 -5.20
N GLU A 57 -11.52 -14.16 -5.87
CA GLU A 57 -12.36 -13.75 -6.99
C GLU A 57 -13.36 -12.65 -6.66
N PRO A 58 -14.15 -12.71 -5.54
CA PRO A 58 -15.06 -11.63 -5.19
C PRO A 58 -14.34 -10.31 -4.93
N ARG A 59 -13.16 -10.35 -4.33
CA ARG A 59 -12.33 -9.19 -4.03
C ARG A 59 -11.74 -8.60 -5.30
N TYR A 60 -11.22 -9.45 -6.17
CA TYR A 60 -10.66 -9.05 -7.46
C TYR A 60 -11.72 -8.37 -8.35
N ALA A 61 -12.94 -8.91 -8.37
CA ALA A 61 -14.08 -8.34 -9.07
C ALA A 61 -14.58 -7.01 -8.45
N ALA A 62 -14.30 -6.78 -7.16
CA ALA A 62 -14.70 -5.56 -6.47
C ALA A 62 -13.74 -4.37 -6.73
N VAL A 63 -12.47 -4.62 -7.10
CA VAL A 63 -11.47 -3.57 -7.29
C VAL A 63 -11.89 -2.49 -8.28
N PRO A 64 -12.50 -2.79 -9.46
CA PRO A 64 -12.93 -1.76 -10.40
C PRO A 64 -14.01 -0.81 -9.84
N THR A 65 -14.65 -1.18 -8.73
CA THR A 65 -15.66 -0.33 -8.08
C THR A 65 -15.07 0.63 -7.05
N LEU A 66 -13.76 0.54 -6.76
CA LEU A 66 -13.06 1.50 -5.92
C LEU A 66 -12.79 2.78 -6.72
N ALA A 67 -12.95 3.91 -6.06
CA ALA A 67 -12.58 5.21 -6.62
C ALA A 67 -11.36 5.75 -5.86
N ASP A 68 -10.38 6.26 -6.59
CA ASP A 68 -9.11 6.72 -5.99
C ASP A 68 -9.33 7.84 -4.98
N ASP A 69 -10.24 8.77 -5.24
CA ASP A 69 -10.57 9.86 -4.32
C ASP A 69 -11.06 9.35 -2.96
N VAL A 70 -11.84 8.26 -2.96
CA VAL A 70 -12.33 7.62 -1.72
C VAL A 70 -11.20 6.89 -1.01
N VAL A 71 -10.45 6.02 -1.72
CA VAL A 71 -9.38 5.23 -1.10
C VAL A 71 -8.25 6.12 -0.59
N LEU A 72 -7.83 7.11 -1.38
CA LEU A 72 -6.81 8.07 -0.96
C LEU A 72 -7.33 8.96 0.18
N GLY A 73 -8.60 9.34 0.16
CA GLY A 73 -9.25 10.03 1.27
C GLY A 73 -9.23 9.23 2.57
N ASP A 74 -9.50 7.91 2.51
CA ASP A 74 -9.45 7.02 3.66
C ASP A 74 -8.02 6.87 4.21
N LEU A 75 -6.99 6.81 3.34
CA LEU A 75 -5.58 6.78 3.76
C LEU A 75 -5.17 8.10 4.44
N VAL A 76 -5.59 9.25 3.90
CA VAL A 76 -5.35 10.56 4.51
C VAL A 76 -6.07 10.67 5.85
N ALA A 77 -7.33 10.25 5.94
CA ALA A 77 -8.07 10.23 7.19
C ALA A 77 -7.44 9.30 8.24
N ALA A 78 -6.85 8.17 7.81
CA ALA A 78 -6.08 7.31 8.70
C ALA A 78 -4.81 8.00 9.22
N ALA A 79 -4.12 8.77 8.37
CA ALA A 79 -2.98 9.59 8.80
C ALA A 79 -3.38 10.62 9.86
N GLU A 80 -4.52 11.30 9.69
CA GLU A 80 -5.06 12.23 10.70
C GLU A 80 -5.41 11.51 12.01
N ARG A 81 -5.89 10.28 11.94
CA ARG A 81 -6.19 9.46 13.12
C ARG A 81 -4.98 9.10 13.97
N THR A 82 -3.76 9.16 13.41
CA THR A 82 -2.55 8.97 14.21
C THR A 82 -2.30 10.13 15.20
N GLY A 83 -2.88 11.29 14.94
CA GLY A 83 -2.63 12.50 15.71
C GLY A 83 -1.20 13.06 15.57
N CYS A 84 -0.45 12.60 14.56
CA CYS A 84 0.95 12.93 14.33
C CYS A 84 1.12 13.83 13.11
N ASP A 85 2.03 14.81 13.20
CA ASP A 85 2.37 15.68 12.07
C ASP A 85 3.17 14.91 11.00
N SER A 86 4.11 14.07 11.42
CA SER A 86 4.93 13.24 10.53
C SER A 86 4.34 11.84 10.43
N VAL A 87 3.94 11.45 9.21
CA VAL A 87 3.30 10.15 8.97
C VAL A 87 3.90 9.45 7.76
N GLY A 88 4.30 8.19 7.97
CA GLY A 88 4.68 7.28 6.90
C GLY A 88 3.50 6.44 6.40
N LEU A 89 3.62 5.95 5.16
CA LEU A 89 2.68 4.99 4.58
C LEU A 89 3.45 3.75 4.11
N ILE A 90 2.97 2.58 4.46
CA ILE A 90 3.44 1.31 3.86
C ILE A 90 2.25 0.57 3.27
N GLY A 91 2.46 -0.09 2.14
CA GLY A 91 1.40 -0.87 1.50
C GLY A 91 1.90 -2.08 0.77
N PHE A 92 1.02 -3.07 0.63
CA PHE A 92 1.34 -4.40 0.10
C PHE A 92 0.40 -4.77 -1.05
N CYS A 93 0.94 -5.25 -2.18
CA CYS A 93 0.14 -5.67 -3.33
C CYS A 93 -0.77 -4.52 -3.83
N MET A 94 -2.08 -4.67 -3.76
CA MET A 94 -3.04 -3.60 -4.07
C MET A 94 -2.79 -2.35 -3.20
N GLY A 95 -2.52 -2.52 -1.91
CA GLY A 95 -2.13 -1.41 -1.03
C GLY A 95 -0.81 -0.76 -1.46
N GLY A 96 0.13 -1.54 -1.99
CA GLY A 96 1.36 -1.02 -2.61
C GLY A 96 1.09 -0.18 -3.85
N MET A 97 0.12 -0.57 -4.69
CA MET A 97 -0.36 0.26 -5.80
C MET A 97 -0.90 1.60 -5.30
N TYR A 98 -1.70 1.58 -4.23
CA TYR A 98 -2.20 2.82 -3.62
C TYR A 98 -1.10 3.65 -2.95
N CYS A 99 0.03 3.07 -2.54
CA CYS A 99 1.21 3.81 -2.12
C CYS A 99 1.74 4.73 -3.24
N PHE A 100 1.86 4.23 -4.47
CA PHE A 100 2.25 5.08 -5.60
C PHE A 100 1.26 6.23 -5.84
N LYS A 101 -0.04 5.92 -5.80
CA LYS A 101 -1.09 6.92 -5.97
C LYS A 101 -1.11 7.96 -4.83
N ALA A 102 -0.81 7.54 -3.59
CA ALA A 102 -0.82 8.39 -2.41
C ALA A 102 0.27 9.47 -2.41
N ALA A 103 1.33 9.32 -3.21
CA ALA A 103 2.32 10.37 -3.42
C ALA A 103 1.68 11.69 -3.92
N SER A 104 0.57 11.60 -4.66
CA SER A 104 -0.16 12.77 -5.15
C SER A 104 -0.92 13.54 -4.05
N THR A 105 -1.10 12.96 -2.87
CA THR A 105 -1.83 13.61 -1.76
C THR A 105 -0.99 14.62 -1.00
N GLY A 106 0.33 14.51 -1.05
CA GLY A 106 1.26 15.33 -0.27
C GLY A 106 1.14 15.16 1.25
N ARG A 107 0.45 14.12 1.72
CA ARG A 107 0.20 13.90 3.17
C ARG A 107 1.30 13.08 3.86
N PHE A 108 1.98 12.23 3.12
CA PHE A 108 2.91 11.26 3.69
C PHE A 108 4.36 11.69 3.46
N ASP A 109 5.15 11.77 4.54
CA ASP A 109 6.56 12.15 4.46
C ASP A 109 7.43 11.08 3.80
N ARG A 110 7.07 9.80 4.01
CA ARG A 110 7.74 8.64 3.42
C ARG A 110 6.71 7.56 3.11
N ILE A 111 6.89 6.94 1.96
CA ILE A 111 5.98 5.93 1.43
C ILE A 111 6.82 4.71 1.01
N ALA A 112 6.43 3.52 1.44
CA ALA A 112 7.05 2.28 0.97
C ALA A 112 5.99 1.37 0.32
N SER A 113 6.16 1.12 -0.97
CA SER A 113 5.34 0.22 -1.75
C SER A 113 5.99 -1.15 -1.86
N PHE A 114 5.39 -2.17 -1.26
CA PHE A 114 5.85 -3.55 -1.38
C PHE A 114 5.08 -4.24 -2.50
N TYR A 115 5.82 -4.61 -3.56
CA TYR A 115 5.26 -5.28 -4.77
C TYR A 115 3.92 -4.71 -5.23
N GLY A 116 3.78 -3.39 -5.17
CA GLY A 116 2.63 -2.67 -5.70
C GLY A 116 2.62 -2.67 -7.22
N MET A 117 1.44 -2.84 -7.82
CA MET A 117 1.31 -2.74 -9.27
C MET A 117 1.64 -1.32 -9.72
N ILE A 118 2.67 -1.21 -10.57
CA ILE A 118 3.17 0.06 -11.10
C ILE A 118 2.20 0.64 -12.14
N ARG A 119 1.55 -0.25 -12.89
CA ARG A 119 0.49 0.07 -13.84
C ARG A 119 -0.83 -0.52 -13.35
N LEU A 120 -1.93 0.16 -13.64
CA LEU A 120 -3.25 -0.35 -13.32
C LEU A 120 -3.54 -1.60 -14.15
N PRO A 121 -3.76 -2.78 -13.52
CA PRO A 121 -4.14 -3.99 -14.22
C PRO A 121 -5.39 -3.79 -15.07
N GLU A 122 -5.40 -4.30 -16.31
CA GLU A 122 -6.50 -4.10 -17.25
C GLU A 122 -7.88 -4.48 -16.66
N PRO A 123 -8.03 -5.60 -15.90
CA PRO A 123 -9.31 -5.94 -15.28
C PRO A 123 -9.77 -4.97 -14.17
N TRP A 124 -8.88 -4.11 -13.68
CA TRP A 124 -9.18 -3.15 -12.61
C TRP A 124 -9.48 -1.74 -13.14
N ARG A 125 -9.33 -1.52 -14.44
CA ARG A 125 -9.58 -0.22 -15.06
C ARG A 125 -11.03 0.21 -14.91
N SER A 126 -11.20 1.42 -14.41
CA SER A 126 -12.52 2.07 -14.29
C SER A 126 -12.34 3.59 -14.29
N PRO A 127 -13.41 4.37 -14.55
CA PRO A 127 -13.32 5.83 -14.56
C PRO A 127 -12.85 6.45 -13.24
N GLY A 128 -13.02 5.74 -12.12
CA GLY A 128 -12.59 6.20 -10.80
C GLY A 128 -11.14 5.87 -10.46
N GLN A 129 -10.42 5.21 -11.36
CA GLN A 129 -9.05 4.75 -11.10
C GLN A 129 -8.04 5.37 -12.08
N GLY A 130 -7.09 6.13 -11.55
CA GLY A 130 -5.94 6.67 -12.29
C GLY A 130 -4.78 5.67 -12.38
N GLU A 131 -3.86 5.90 -13.32
CA GLU A 131 -2.63 5.13 -13.41
C GLU A 131 -1.70 5.45 -12.22
N PRO A 132 -1.21 4.44 -11.49
CA PRO A 132 -0.27 4.66 -10.39
C PRO A 132 0.99 5.42 -10.83
N LEU A 133 1.50 5.08 -12.03
CA LEU A 133 2.68 5.70 -12.60
C LEU A 133 2.48 7.20 -12.88
N ASP A 134 1.28 7.63 -13.28
CA ASP A 134 0.98 9.03 -13.53
C ASP A 134 0.82 9.84 -12.24
N LEU A 135 0.39 9.19 -11.16
CA LEU A 135 0.15 9.85 -9.87
C LEU A 135 1.43 9.96 -9.02
N VAL A 136 2.33 8.98 -9.12
CA VAL A 136 3.57 8.96 -8.33
C VAL A 136 4.51 10.11 -8.68
N VAL A 137 4.43 10.66 -9.91
CA VAL A 137 5.27 11.78 -10.36
C VAL A 137 5.06 13.07 -9.56
N ALA A 138 3.99 13.16 -8.77
CA ALA A 138 3.73 14.32 -7.93
C ALA A 138 4.77 14.48 -6.81
N ASP A 139 5.25 13.36 -6.24
CA ASP A 139 6.32 13.34 -5.24
C ASP A 139 7.07 11.99 -5.25
N PRO A 140 7.83 11.68 -6.32
CA PRO A 140 8.54 10.41 -6.42
C PRO A 140 9.64 10.25 -5.37
N GLY A 141 10.21 11.35 -4.88
CA GLY A 141 11.28 11.35 -3.88
C GLY A 141 10.83 10.91 -2.48
N SER A 142 9.53 10.90 -2.21
CA SER A 142 8.98 10.35 -0.96
C SER A 142 8.80 8.84 -0.99
N VAL A 143 8.92 8.20 -2.18
CA VAL A 143 8.51 6.80 -2.40
C VAL A 143 9.72 5.88 -2.56
N LEU A 144 9.70 4.78 -1.82
CA LEU A 144 10.54 3.60 -2.01
C LEU A 144 9.68 2.45 -2.55
N ALA A 145 10.06 1.88 -3.67
CA ALA A 145 9.43 0.67 -4.21
C ALA A 145 10.28 -0.57 -3.91
N VAL A 146 9.69 -1.55 -3.24
CA VAL A 146 10.31 -2.85 -2.93
C VAL A 146 9.76 -3.89 -3.89
N ILE A 147 10.62 -4.42 -4.77
CA ILE A 147 10.21 -5.17 -5.97
C ILE A 147 10.88 -6.54 -5.99
N GLY A 148 10.09 -7.58 -6.27
CA GLY A 148 10.58 -8.90 -6.63
C GLY A 148 10.75 -9.00 -8.15
N GLU A 149 11.92 -9.41 -8.64
CA GLU A 149 12.16 -9.51 -10.09
C GLU A 149 11.46 -10.69 -10.77
N LEU A 150 10.94 -11.64 -9.98
CA LEU A 150 10.10 -12.74 -10.46
C LEU A 150 8.59 -12.44 -10.33
N ASP A 151 8.23 -11.24 -9.89
CA ASP A 151 6.82 -10.83 -9.73
C ASP A 151 6.18 -10.50 -11.08
N PRO A 152 5.17 -11.27 -11.53
CA PRO A 152 4.50 -11.00 -12.80
C PRO A 152 3.66 -9.71 -12.81
N TYR A 153 3.36 -9.14 -11.64
CA TYR A 153 2.59 -7.89 -11.52
C TYR A 153 3.48 -6.63 -11.58
N THR A 154 4.81 -6.80 -11.54
CA THR A 154 5.78 -5.71 -11.67
C THR A 154 6.77 -6.02 -12.81
N PRO A 155 6.29 -6.07 -14.07
CA PRO A 155 7.13 -6.46 -15.20
C PRO A 155 8.29 -5.47 -15.39
N PRO A 156 9.45 -5.93 -15.95
CA PRO A 156 10.68 -5.15 -16.02
C PRO A 156 10.54 -3.78 -16.72
N ASP A 157 9.71 -3.69 -17.74
CA ASP A 157 9.43 -2.43 -18.46
C ASP A 157 8.71 -1.42 -17.56
N ALA A 158 7.74 -1.87 -16.77
CA ALA A 158 7.06 -1.00 -15.81
C ALA A 158 8.01 -0.52 -14.69
N VAL A 159 8.95 -1.38 -14.26
CA VAL A 159 9.98 -0.99 -13.28
C VAL A 159 10.90 0.09 -13.83
N VAL A 160 11.35 -0.05 -15.10
CA VAL A 160 12.16 0.96 -15.77
C VAL A 160 11.43 2.30 -15.87
N ASP A 161 10.12 2.28 -16.21
CA ASP A 161 9.32 3.49 -16.27
C ASP A 161 9.14 4.13 -14.87
N LEU A 162 8.98 3.32 -13.82
CA LEU A 162 8.91 3.82 -12.45
C LEU A 162 10.21 4.50 -12.03
N GLU A 163 11.34 3.86 -12.28
CA GLU A 163 12.68 4.43 -11.99
C GLU A 163 12.91 5.74 -12.75
N ALA A 164 12.41 5.84 -13.98
CA ALA A 164 12.51 7.06 -14.77
C ALA A 164 11.73 8.25 -14.16
N THR A 165 10.75 7.99 -13.27
CA THR A 165 10.07 9.06 -12.51
C THR A 165 10.91 9.62 -11.37
N GLY A 166 11.97 8.94 -10.94
CA GLY A 166 12.79 9.30 -9.79
C GLY A 166 12.44 8.55 -8.50
N VAL A 167 11.54 7.58 -8.56
CA VAL A 167 11.25 6.67 -7.44
C VAL A 167 12.47 5.77 -7.17
N GLU A 168 12.88 5.70 -5.91
CA GLU A 168 13.92 4.75 -5.48
C GLU A 168 13.36 3.33 -5.50
N THR A 169 14.12 2.38 -6.06
CA THR A 169 13.72 0.96 -6.11
C THR A 169 14.72 0.09 -5.36
N LEU A 170 14.19 -0.84 -4.56
CA LEU A 170 14.94 -1.93 -3.94
C LEU A 170 14.48 -3.24 -4.57
N ARG A 171 15.37 -3.88 -5.34
CA ARG A 171 15.08 -5.07 -6.14
C ARG A 171 15.61 -6.34 -5.48
N PHE A 172 14.82 -7.39 -5.52
CA PHE A 172 15.15 -8.73 -5.02
C PHE A 172 15.05 -9.73 -6.18
N SER A 173 16.19 -10.21 -6.67
CA SER A 173 16.31 -11.00 -7.91
C SER A 173 15.57 -12.33 -7.90
N GLU A 174 15.37 -12.93 -6.74
CA GLU A 174 14.74 -14.25 -6.58
C GLU A 174 13.36 -14.18 -5.92
N ALA A 175 12.83 -12.96 -5.70
CA ALA A 175 11.57 -12.78 -5.02
C ALA A 175 10.38 -12.72 -5.98
N GLU A 176 9.32 -13.42 -5.60
CA GLU A 176 8.01 -13.43 -6.27
C GLU A 176 7.05 -12.43 -5.60
N HIS A 177 5.81 -12.35 -6.11
CA HIS A 177 4.78 -11.51 -5.51
C HIS A 177 4.44 -11.94 -4.07
N GLY A 178 4.40 -10.98 -3.16
CA GLY A 178 3.97 -11.23 -1.77
C GLY A 178 5.06 -11.76 -0.83
N PHE A 179 6.32 -11.62 -1.18
CA PHE A 179 7.45 -12.21 -0.45
C PHE A 179 7.74 -11.62 0.94
N ALA A 180 7.18 -10.47 1.31
CA ALA A 180 7.66 -9.75 2.50
C ALA A 180 6.68 -9.68 3.68
N HIS A 181 5.39 -9.94 3.51
CA HIS A 181 4.41 -9.63 4.58
C HIS A 181 3.68 -10.85 5.15
N ASP A 182 3.71 -11.98 4.46
CA ASP A 182 2.97 -13.18 4.86
C ASP A 182 3.88 -14.40 4.83
N SER A 183 4.43 -14.77 5.97
CA SER A 183 5.34 -15.91 6.13
C SER A 183 4.69 -17.28 5.86
N SER A 184 3.36 -17.33 5.69
CA SER A 184 2.66 -18.55 5.29
C SER A 184 2.71 -18.80 3.78
N ARG A 185 3.11 -17.82 2.98
CA ARG A 185 3.23 -17.94 1.52
C ARG A 185 4.53 -18.64 1.11
N PRO A 186 4.49 -19.48 0.07
CA PRO A 186 5.70 -20.11 -0.48
C PRO A 186 6.74 -19.10 -0.99
N SER A 187 6.31 -17.90 -1.37
CA SER A 187 7.15 -16.81 -1.88
C SER A 187 7.85 -15.99 -0.80
N HIS A 188 7.61 -16.27 0.49
CA HIS A 188 8.22 -15.53 1.62
C HIS A 188 9.68 -15.92 1.84
#